data_fcb2dc2f87602abdf1e3677b94d508b4
#
_entry.id   fcb2dc2f87602abdf1e3677b94d508b4
#
_cell.length_a   1.000
_cell.length_b   1.000
_cell.length_c   1.000
_cell.angle_alpha   90.00
_cell.angle_beta   90.00
_cell.angle_gamma   90.00
#
_symmetry.space_group_name_H-M   'P 1'
#
loop_
_entity.id
_entity.type
_entity.pdbx_description
1 polymer ?
#
loop_
_entity_poly.entity_id
_entity_poly.type
_entity_poly.pdbx_seq_one_letter_code
_entity_poly.pdbx_strand_id
1 'polypeptide(L)'
;MSQRGLEALLRPKSIAVIGASMKPNRAGYLMMRNLLAGGFNGPVLPVTPAWKAVLGVLAWPDIASLPFTPDLAVLCTNASRNLALLEELGEKGCKTCIILSAPVSQHEDLRACALRHNMRLLGPNSLGLLAPWQGLNASFSPVPIKRGKLAFISQSAAVSNTILDWAQQREMGFSYFIALGDSLDIDVDELLDYLARDSKTSAILLYLEQLSDARRFVSAARSASRNKPILVIKSGRSPAAQRLLNTTAGMDPAWDAAIQRAGLLRVQDTHELFSAVETLSHMRPLRGDRLMIISNGAAPAALALDALWSRNGKLATLSEETCQKLRDALPGHVAISNPLDLRDDASSEHYVKTLDILLHSQDFDALMVIHSPSAAAPATESAQ
;
A
#
# COMPACT_ATOMS: atom_id res chain seq x y z
N MET A 1 3.65 -12.14 19.19
CA MET A 1 3.44 -10.88 19.92
C MET A 1 2.00 -10.42 19.74
N SER A 2 1.46 -9.74 20.70
CA SER A 2 0.02 -9.45 20.82
C SER A 2 -0.43 -8.47 19.76
N GLN A 3 -1.44 -8.81 18.96
CA GLN A 3 -2.23 -7.88 18.14
C GLN A 3 -3.00 -6.85 19.01
N ARG A 4 -2.87 -6.96 20.35
CA ARG A 4 -3.42 -6.03 21.31
C ARG A 4 -2.78 -4.66 21.14
N GLY A 5 -3.58 -3.68 20.78
CA GLY A 5 -3.17 -2.30 20.51
C GLY A 5 -3.21 -1.90 19.06
N LEU A 6 -2.92 -2.78 18.07
CA LEU A 6 -3.10 -2.45 16.65
C LEU A 6 -4.60 -2.22 16.31
N GLU A 7 -5.51 -2.94 16.95
CA GLU A 7 -6.95 -2.73 16.76
C GLU A 7 -7.37 -1.30 17.17
N ALA A 8 -6.86 -0.80 18.31
CA ALA A 8 -7.15 0.55 18.77
C ALA A 8 -6.53 1.64 17.87
N LEU A 9 -5.42 1.33 17.18
CA LEU A 9 -4.83 2.21 16.18
C LEU A 9 -5.63 2.20 14.87
N LEU A 10 -5.87 1.01 14.32
CA LEU A 10 -6.42 0.83 12.97
C LEU A 10 -7.94 0.93 12.92
N ARG A 11 -8.63 0.73 14.05
CA ARG A 11 -10.09 0.80 14.21
C ARG A 11 -10.48 1.45 15.52
N PRO A 12 -10.00 2.67 15.81
CA PRO A 12 -10.35 3.36 17.06
C PRO A 12 -11.85 3.63 17.11
N LYS A 13 -12.42 3.62 18.31
CA LYS A 13 -13.81 4.03 18.57
C LYS A 13 -13.89 5.50 18.98
N SER A 14 -12.78 6.09 19.45
CA SER A 14 -12.68 7.48 19.86
C SER A 14 -11.26 8.02 19.62
N ILE A 15 -11.15 9.31 19.31
CA ILE A 15 -9.87 9.94 18.96
C ILE A 15 -9.72 11.26 19.71
N ALA A 16 -8.57 11.46 20.37
CA ALA A 16 -8.18 12.76 20.91
C ALA A 16 -7.11 13.42 20.01
N VAL A 17 -7.30 14.69 19.70
CA VAL A 17 -6.33 15.50 18.95
C VAL A 17 -5.66 16.47 19.89
N ILE A 18 -4.45 16.15 20.32
CA ILE A 18 -3.67 16.94 21.27
C ILE A 18 -2.91 18.03 20.52
N GLY A 19 -3.18 19.30 20.86
CA GLY A 19 -2.70 20.45 20.11
C GLY A 19 -3.62 20.85 18.96
N ALA A 20 -4.91 20.58 19.08
CA ALA A 20 -5.93 21.04 18.14
C ALA A 20 -5.89 22.56 17.98
N SER A 21 -6.18 23.08 16.80
CA SER A 21 -5.99 24.49 16.47
C SER A 21 -7.05 25.01 15.52
N MET A 22 -7.36 26.32 15.62
CA MET A 22 -8.15 27.06 14.62
C MET A 22 -7.29 27.69 13.52
N LYS A 23 -5.96 27.63 13.61
CA LYS A 23 -5.04 28.20 12.62
C LYS A 23 -4.88 27.22 11.44
N PRO A 24 -5.28 27.57 10.19
CA PRO A 24 -5.35 26.64 9.05
C PRO A 24 -4.05 25.91 8.71
N ASN A 25 -2.89 26.54 8.93
CA ASN A 25 -1.58 25.96 8.57
C ASN A 25 -0.93 25.15 9.72
N ARG A 26 -1.68 24.82 10.76
CA ARG A 26 -1.20 23.99 11.88
C ARG A 26 -1.65 22.55 11.71
N ALA A 27 -0.77 21.61 12.09
CA ALA A 27 -1.06 20.17 12.03
C ALA A 27 -2.37 19.83 12.76
N GLY A 28 -2.63 20.43 13.94
CA GLY A 28 -3.86 20.22 14.69
C GLY A 28 -5.13 20.74 14.01
N TYR A 29 -5.06 21.74 13.16
CA TYR A 29 -6.19 22.17 12.33
C TYR A 29 -6.45 21.16 11.20
N LEU A 30 -5.39 20.79 10.48
CA LEU A 30 -5.50 19.85 9.36
C LEU A 30 -5.99 18.48 9.84
N MET A 31 -5.50 18.02 10.99
CA MET A 31 -5.94 16.78 11.63
C MET A 31 -7.43 16.82 11.97
N MET A 32 -7.89 17.86 12.63
CA MET A 32 -9.30 18.03 12.96
C MET A 32 -10.19 18.08 11.71
N ARG A 33 -9.78 18.88 10.72
CA ARG A 33 -10.48 18.96 9.43
C ARG A 33 -10.60 17.59 8.76
N ASN A 34 -9.50 16.85 8.68
CA ASN A 34 -9.44 15.57 8.00
C ASN A 34 -10.27 14.50 8.72
N LEU A 35 -10.25 14.46 10.06
CA LEU A 35 -11.07 13.55 10.84
C LEU A 35 -12.57 13.82 10.64
N LEU A 36 -12.96 15.10 10.68
CA LEU A 36 -14.38 15.51 10.50
C LEU A 36 -14.86 15.27 9.05
N ALA A 37 -14.01 15.56 8.07
CA ALA A 37 -14.33 15.36 6.65
C ALA A 37 -14.30 13.89 6.24
N GLY A 38 -13.53 13.03 6.92
CA GLY A 38 -13.38 11.61 6.60
C GLY A 38 -14.62 10.75 6.88
N GLY A 39 -15.57 11.27 7.66
CA GLY A 39 -16.78 10.54 8.06
C GLY A 39 -16.53 9.52 9.18
N PHE A 40 -15.57 9.79 10.04
CA PHE A 40 -15.31 8.95 11.22
C PHE A 40 -16.54 8.92 12.14
N ASN A 41 -17.03 7.71 12.41
CA ASN A 41 -18.24 7.50 13.23
C ASN A 41 -17.87 7.24 14.69
N GLY A 42 -17.27 8.22 15.32
CA GLY A 42 -16.90 8.18 16.74
C GLY A 42 -16.59 9.59 17.27
N PRO A 43 -16.52 9.77 18.61
CA PRO A 43 -16.17 11.05 19.19
C PRO A 43 -14.75 11.46 18.83
N VAL A 44 -14.61 12.70 18.35
CA VAL A 44 -13.34 13.39 18.15
C VAL A 44 -13.21 14.44 19.23
N LEU A 45 -12.16 14.36 20.04
CA LEU A 45 -11.93 15.16 21.25
C LEU A 45 -10.75 16.12 21.02
N PRO A 46 -11.01 17.38 20.61
CA PRO A 46 -9.93 18.36 20.50
C PRO A 46 -9.40 18.75 21.88
N VAL A 47 -8.08 18.72 22.07
CA VAL A 47 -7.42 19.16 23.30
C VAL A 47 -6.54 20.37 23.00
N THR A 48 -6.87 21.50 23.62
CA THR A 48 -6.14 22.76 23.44
C THR A 48 -6.52 23.77 24.53
N PRO A 49 -5.55 24.44 25.17
CA PRO A 49 -5.86 25.51 26.13
C PRO A 49 -6.27 26.82 25.43
N ALA A 50 -6.07 26.94 24.12
CA ALA A 50 -6.23 28.20 23.40
C ALA A 50 -7.67 28.46 22.90
N TRP A 51 -8.50 27.40 22.76
CA TRP A 51 -9.81 27.51 22.11
C TRP A 51 -10.87 26.72 22.89
N LYS A 52 -12.07 27.27 23.00
CA LYS A 52 -13.22 26.56 23.60
C LYS A 52 -13.86 25.56 22.62
N ALA A 53 -13.68 25.78 21.34
CA ALA A 53 -14.13 24.87 20.29
C ALA A 53 -13.17 24.92 19.10
N VAL A 54 -13.03 23.81 18.36
CA VAL A 54 -12.23 23.72 17.14
C VAL A 54 -13.11 23.11 16.04
N LEU A 55 -13.30 23.85 14.94
CA LEU A 55 -14.16 23.47 13.82
C LEU A 55 -15.58 23.01 14.24
N GLY A 56 -16.16 23.71 15.23
CA GLY A 56 -17.49 23.42 15.75
C GLY A 56 -17.56 22.32 16.82
N VAL A 57 -16.44 21.66 17.15
CA VAL A 57 -16.37 20.61 18.17
C VAL A 57 -15.85 21.23 19.48
N LEU A 58 -16.55 20.97 20.60
CA LEU A 58 -16.16 21.40 21.93
C LEU A 58 -14.74 20.91 22.25
N ALA A 59 -13.88 21.79 22.73
CA ALA A 59 -12.50 21.46 23.07
C ALA A 59 -12.28 21.42 24.58
N TRP A 60 -11.34 20.59 25.00
CA TRP A 60 -10.89 20.44 26.39
C TRP A 60 -9.54 21.14 26.58
N PRO A 61 -9.29 21.81 27.70
CA PRO A 61 -8.06 22.55 27.93
C PRO A 61 -6.82 21.64 28.05
N ASP A 62 -6.98 20.43 28.55
CA ASP A 62 -5.92 19.46 28.82
C ASP A 62 -6.43 18.02 28.73
N ILE A 63 -5.53 17.04 28.83
CA ILE A 63 -5.82 15.61 28.76
C ILE A 63 -6.62 15.15 29.99
N ALA A 64 -6.34 15.71 31.16
CA ALA A 64 -7.00 15.33 32.40
C ALA A 64 -8.52 15.60 32.36
N SER A 65 -8.91 16.73 31.73
CA SER A 65 -10.32 17.15 31.60
C SER A 65 -11.15 16.39 30.58
N LEU A 66 -10.53 15.51 29.78
CA LEU A 66 -11.27 14.67 28.83
C LEU A 66 -12.34 13.81 29.53
N PRO A 67 -13.57 13.71 28.99
CA PRO A 67 -14.70 13.04 29.65
C PRO A 67 -14.52 11.52 29.78
N PHE A 68 -13.65 10.93 28.94
CA PHE A 68 -13.28 9.50 28.98
C PHE A 68 -11.90 9.30 28.35
N THR A 69 -11.35 8.10 28.49
CA THR A 69 -10.08 7.70 27.88
C THR A 69 -10.26 7.48 26.38
N PRO A 70 -9.54 8.19 25.49
CA PRO A 70 -9.59 7.92 24.05
C PRO A 70 -8.86 6.63 23.70
N ASP A 71 -9.34 5.91 22.68
CA ASP A 71 -8.65 4.73 22.14
C ASP A 71 -7.36 5.14 21.44
N LEU A 72 -7.43 6.24 20.67
CA LEU A 72 -6.32 6.79 19.90
C LEU A 72 -6.10 8.26 20.27
N ALA A 73 -4.86 8.63 20.55
CA ALA A 73 -4.43 10.02 20.63
C ALA A 73 -3.54 10.39 19.43
N VAL A 74 -3.65 11.63 18.94
CA VAL A 74 -2.78 12.17 17.89
C VAL A 74 -2.09 13.41 18.42
N LEU A 75 -0.75 13.37 18.54
CA LEU A 75 0.05 14.51 18.99
C LEU A 75 0.38 15.44 17.82
N CYS A 76 -0.26 16.60 17.80
CA CYS A 76 -0.05 17.69 16.87
C CYS A 76 0.77 18.83 17.48
N THR A 77 1.63 18.53 18.43
CA THR A 77 2.41 19.46 19.24
C THR A 77 3.89 19.46 18.84
N ASN A 78 4.66 20.41 19.40
CA ASN A 78 6.10 20.40 19.23
C ASN A 78 6.72 19.15 19.90
N ALA A 79 7.77 18.61 19.30
CA ALA A 79 8.43 17.38 19.75
C ALA A 79 8.89 17.44 21.22
N SER A 80 9.33 18.57 21.71
CA SER A 80 9.76 18.78 23.10
C SER A 80 8.68 18.49 24.14
N ARG A 81 7.41 18.48 23.76
CA ARG A 81 6.26 18.20 24.65
C ARG A 81 5.80 16.75 24.61
N ASN A 82 6.29 15.97 23.63
CA ASN A 82 5.76 14.63 23.36
C ASN A 82 5.88 13.71 24.59
N LEU A 83 7.01 13.72 25.29
CA LEU A 83 7.21 12.82 26.43
C LEU A 83 6.23 13.12 27.57
N ALA A 84 6.07 14.39 27.95
CA ALA A 84 5.13 14.78 29.00
C ALA A 84 3.68 14.44 28.64
N LEU A 85 3.27 14.71 27.39
CA LEU A 85 1.91 14.40 26.92
C LEU A 85 1.68 12.88 26.82
N LEU A 86 2.72 12.11 26.50
CA LEU A 86 2.63 10.65 26.46
C LEU A 86 2.45 10.06 27.86
N GLU A 87 3.14 10.62 28.88
CA GLU A 87 2.93 10.25 30.29
C GLU A 87 1.49 10.53 30.71
N GLU A 88 0.97 11.75 30.48
CA GLU A 88 -0.40 12.12 30.81
C GLU A 88 -1.44 11.20 30.12
N LEU A 89 -1.21 10.85 28.83
CA LEU A 89 -2.07 9.93 28.10
C LEU A 89 -2.00 8.51 28.66
N GLY A 90 -0.81 8.08 29.04
CA GLY A 90 -0.56 6.77 29.64
C GLY A 90 -1.24 6.62 31.02
N GLU A 91 -1.11 7.63 31.88
CA GLU A 91 -1.81 7.70 33.17
C GLU A 91 -3.33 7.67 32.99
N LYS A 92 -3.87 8.33 31.94
CA LYS A 92 -5.29 8.28 31.61
C LYS A 92 -5.72 6.91 31.03
N GLY A 93 -4.76 6.05 30.66
CA GLY A 93 -4.99 4.70 30.14
C GLY A 93 -5.20 4.62 28.63
N CYS A 94 -4.80 5.65 27.86
CA CYS A 94 -4.83 5.63 26.40
C CYS A 94 -3.96 4.48 25.87
N LYS A 95 -4.45 3.76 24.85
CA LYS A 95 -3.79 2.53 24.34
C LYS A 95 -2.89 2.77 23.14
N THR A 96 -3.17 3.80 22.35
CA THR A 96 -2.41 4.07 21.12
C THR A 96 -2.21 5.56 20.91
N CYS A 97 -1.05 5.91 20.36
CA CYS A 97 -0.71 7.29 20.07
C CYS A 97 -0.01 7.42 18.71
N ILE A 98 -0.42 8.39 17.90
CA ILE A 98 0.29 8.82 16.69
C ILE A 98 1.09 10.07 17.01
N ILE A 99 2.39 10.06 16.71
CA ILE A 99 3.28 11.20 16.92
C ILE A 99 3.68 11.76 15.55
N LEU A 100 3.19 12.95 15.23
CA LEU A 100 3.43 13.59 13.92
C LEU A 100 4.75 14.32 13.85
N SER A 101 5.18 14.95 14.95
CA SER A 101 6.41 15.75 14.97
C SER A 101 7.66 14.89 14.83
N ALA A 102 8.66 15.42 14.10
CA ALA A 102 9.98 14.82 14.04
C ALA A 102 10.66 14.91 15.43
N PRO A 103 11.34 13.85 15.86
CA PRO A 103 11.96 13.82 17.17
C PRO A 103 13.20 14.72 17.22
N VAL A 104 13.44 15.25 18.41
CA VAL A 104 14.72 15.81 18.80
C VAL A 104 15.23 14.91 19.93
N SER A 105 16.08 13.96 19.64
CA SER A 105 16.89 13.15 20.60
C SER A 105 16.18 12.39 21.75
N GLN A 106 14.89 12.05 21.67
CA GLN A 106 14.15 11.41 22.81
C GLN A 106 13.55 10.04 22.48
N HIS A 107 14.07 9.31 21.50
CA HIS A 107 13.48 8.04 21.07
C HIS A 107 13.37 6.99 22.19
N GLU A 108 14.45 6.82 22.98
CA GLU A 108 14.49 5.84 24.06
C GLU A 108 13.51 6.19 25.19
N ASP A 109 13.40 7.47 25.56
CA ASP A 109 12.48 7.92 26.59
C ASP A 109 11.02 7.73 26.16
N LEU A 110 10.68 8.07 24.91
CA LEU A 110 9.33 7.84 24.37
C LEU A 110 8.97 6.36 24.36
N ARG A 111 9.91 5.51 23.95
CA ARG A 111 9.73 4.05 23.96
C ARG A 111 9.56 3.50 25.36
N ALA A 112 10.39 3.94 26.31
CA ALA A 112 10.31 3.52 27.72
C ALA A 112 8.98 3.95 28.34
N CYS A 113 8.50 5.17 28.08
CA CYS A 113 7.22 5.67 28.51
C CYS A 113 6.08 4.80 27.95
N ALA A 114 6.05 4.55 26.65
CA ALA A 114 5.05 3.73 25.99
C ALA A 114 4.98 2.32 26.58
N LEU A 115 6.13 1.69 26.84
CA LEU A 115 6.21 0.37 27.45
C LEU A 115 5.64 0.36 28.88
N ARG A 116 5.97 1.36 29.72
CA ARG A 116 5.45 1.48 31.09
C ARG A 116 3.94 1.52 31.13
N HIS A 117 3.32 2.26 30.19
CA HIS A 117 1.87 2.43 30.12
C HIS A 117 1.16 1.42 29.22
N ASN A 118 1.90 0.43 28.68
CA ASN A 118 1.38 -0.53 27.68
C ASN A 118 0.65 0.17 26.52
N MET A 119 1.22 1.28 26.05
CA MET A 119 0.76 2.10 24.93
C MET A 119 1.53 1.76 23.67
N ARG A 120 0.86 1.79 22.52
CA ARG A 120 1.51 1.57 21.22
C ARG A 120 1.68 2.90 20.50
N LEU A 121 2.83 3.05 19.81
CA LEU A 121 3.19 4.29 19.13
C LEU A 121 3.32 4.08 17.63
N LEU A 122 2.67 4.94 16.84
CA LEU A 122 2.94 5.13 15.42
C LEU A 122 3.75 6.42 15.23
N GLY A 123 4.90 6.32 14.60
CA GLY A 123 5.88 7.42 14.49
C GLY A 123 7.03 7.26 15.48
N PRO A 124 7.68 8.35 15.89
CA PRO A 124 7.45 9.75 15.52
C PRO A 124 7.72 10.07 14.04
N ASN A 125 7.62 11.34 13.65
CA ASN A 125 7.82 11.78 12.26
C ASN A 125 6.84 11.13 11.27
N SER A 126 5.64 10.81 11.71
CA SER A 126 4.61 10.17 10.90
C SER A 126 3.73 11.18 10.17
N LEU A 127 3.31 10.88 8.94
CA LEU A 127 2.23 11.59 8.26
C LEU A 127 0.86 11.26 8.89
N GLY A 128 0.77 10.15 9.60
CA GLY A 128 -0.46 9.64 10.18
C GLY A 128 -1.00 8.37 9.52
N LEU A 129 -2.28 8.14 9.71
CA LEU A 129 -3.00 6.94 9.30
C LEU A 129 -4.31 7.30 8.62
N LEU A 130 -4.59 6.65 7.48
CA LEU A 130 -5.90 6.71 6.84
C LEU A 130 -6.47 5.29 6.71
N ALA A 131 -7.72 5.13 7.12
CA ALA A 131 -8.48 3.89 6.98
C ALA A 131 -9.88 4.21 6.43
N PRO A 132 -10.03 4.37 5.10
CA PRO A 132 -11.24 4.89 4.48
C PRO A 132 -12.50 4.05 4.73
N TRP A 133 -12.35 2.75 4.95
CA TRP A 133 -13.49 1.89 5.29
C TRP A 133 -14.11 2.20 6.65
N GLN A 134 -13.33 2.77 7.58
CA GLN A 134 -13.78 3.26 8.87
C GLN A 134 -14.12 4.76 8.85
N GLY A 135 -13.99 5.43 7.70
CA GLY A 135 -14.08 6.88 7.62
C GLY A 135 -12.92 7.61 8.34
N LEU A 136 -11.88 6.88 8.71
CA LEU A 136 -10.75 7.41 9.47
C LEU A 136 -9.74 8.12 8.56
N ASN A 137 -9.53 9.41 8.80
CA ASN A 137 -8.41 10.17 8.25
C ASN A 137 -7.67 10.88 9.38
N ALA A 138 -6.87 10.11 10.11
CA ALA A 138 -5.97 10.60 11.17
C ALA A 138 -4.59 10.96 10.60
N SER A 139 -4.57 11.82 9.59
CA SER A 139 -3.36 12.29 8.92
C SER A 139 -3.39 13.79 8.70
N PHE A 140 -2.24 14.39 8.44
CA PHE A 140 -2.18 15.78 7.95
C PHE A 140 -1.97 15.88 6.43
N SER A 141 -2.33 14.83 5.70
CA SER A 141 -2.37 14.86 4.24
C SER A 141 -3.36 15.90 3.73
N PRO A 142 -3.00 16.67 2.69
CA PRO A 142 -3.94 17.60 2.05
C PRO A 142 -5.00 16.90 1.20
N VAL A 143 -4.81 15.61 0.89
CA VAL A 143 -5.55 14.86 -0.13
C VAL A 143 -6.45 13.82 0.53
N PRO A 144 -7.76 13.80 0.24
CA PRO A 144 -8.65 12.72 0.63
C PRO A 144 -8.35 11.46 -0.20
N ILE A 145 -8.57 10.29 0.37
CA ILE A 145 -8.45 9.02 -0.36
C ILE A 145 -9.78 8.26 -0.41
N LYS A 146 -9.99 7.56 -1.54
CA LYS A 146 -11.16 6.72 -1.76
C LYS A 146 -11.02 5.36 -1.06
N ARG A 147 -12.14 4.72 -0.79
CA ARG A 147 -12.17 3.32 -0.36
C ARG A 147 -11.68 2.41 -1.47
N GLY A 148 -10.81 1.49 -1.14
CA GLY A 148 -10.26 0.52 -2.08
C GLY A 148 -9.69 -0.70 -1.34
N LYS A 149 -8.88 -1.48 -2.04
CA LYS A 149 -8.38 -2.77 -1.56
C LYS A 149 -6.85 -2.81 -1.39
N LEU A 150 -6.17 -1.70 -1.60
CA LEU A 150 -4.72 -1.61 -1.47
C LEU A 150 -4.34 -1.12 -0.08
N ALA A 151 -3.43 -1.77 0.58
CA ALA A 151 -2.78 -1.24 1.78
C ALA A 151 -1.41 -0.67 1.40
N PHE A 152 -1.09 0.53 1.86
CA PHE A 152 0.21 1.15 1.68
C PHE A 152 0.85 1.42 3.03
N ILE A 153 2.09 0.98 3.19
CA ILE A 153 2.93 1.22 4.38
C ILE A 153 4.21 1.91 3.94
N SER A 154 4.54 3.03 4.54
CA SER A 154 5.71 3.82 4.15
C SER A 154 6.47 4.36 5.35
N GLN A 155 7.80 4.35 5.25
CA GLN A 155 8.69 5.01 6.20
C GLN A 155 8.97 6.48 5.82
N SER A 156 8.51 6.93 4.64
CA SER A 156 8.72 8.30 4.16
C SER A 156 7.42 9.08 4.03
N ALA A 157 7.32 10.21 4.71
CA ALA A 157 6.19 11.14 4.56
C ALA A 157 6.15 11.77 3.15
N ALA A 158 7.30 12.07 2.56
CA ALA A 158 7.38 12.65 1.22
C ALA A 158 6.88 11.67 0.15
N VAL A 159 7.34 10.42 0.20
CA VAL A 159 6.85 9.35 -0.71
C VAL A 159 5.37 9.11 -0.49
N SER A 160 4.91 9.12 0.76
CA SER A 160 3.48 8.99 1.09
C SER A 160 2.63 10.05 0.40
N ASN A 161 3.04 11.32 0.46
CA ASN A 161 2.31 12.41 -0.21
C ASN A 161 2.30 12.25 -1.74
N THR A 162 3.42 11.84 -2.34
CA THR A 162 3.51 11.58 -3.79
C THR A 162 2.55 10.45 -4.22
N ILE A 163 2.50 9.37 -3.45
CA ILE A 163 1.58 8.25 -3.71
C ILE A 163 0.12 8.68 -3.56
N LEU A 164 -0.21 9.48 -2.55
CA LEU A 164 -1.56 10.01 -2.36
C LEU A 164 -2.02 10.91 -3.51
N ASP A 165 -1.16 11.81 -3.97
CA ASP A 165 -1.45 12.70 -5.09
C ASP A 165 -1.66 11.91 -6.39
N TRP A 166 -0.77 10.97 -6.68
CA TRP A 166 -0.90 10.08 -7.82
C TRP A 166 -2.18 9.23 -7.78
N ALA A 167 -2.50 8.65 -6.63
CA ALA A 167 -3.70 7.83 -6.44
C ALA A 167 -4.99 8.63 -6.64
N GLN A 168 -5.00 9.91 -6.21
CA GLN A 168 -6.13 10.80 -6.42
C GLN A 168 -6.38 11.05 -7.90
N GLN A 169 -5.32 11.33 -8.68
CA GLN A 169 -5.41 11.60 -10.12
C GLN A 169 -5.96 10.39 -10.90
N ARG A 170 -5.70 9.17 -10.41
CA ARG A 170 -6.14 7.91 -11.03
C ARG A 170 -7.35 7.25 -10.36
N GLU A 171 -7.98 7.95 -9.46
CA GLU A 171 -9.16 7.48 -8.72
C GLU A 171 -8.95 6.19 -7.92
N MET A 172 -7.70 5.87 -7.58
CA MET A 172 -7.34 4.66 -6.84
C MET A 172 -7.67 4.79 -5.36
N GLY A 173 -8.19 3.70 -4.78
CA GLY A 173 -8.59 3.65 -3.39
C GLY A 173 -7.71 2.72 -2.55
N PHE A 174 -7.69 2.99 -1.23
CA PHE A 174 -6.95 2.20 -0.27
C PHE A 174 -7.85 1.56 0.79
N SER A 175 -7.39 0.43 1.31
CA SER A 175 -7.94 -0.15 2.55
C SER A 175 -7.33 0.53 3.77
N TYR A 176 -6.01 0.66 3.76
CA TYR A 176 -5.21 1.37 4.74
C TYR A 176 -4.08 2.13 4.05
N PHE A 177 -3.76 3.29 4.61
CA PHE A 177 -2.59 4.07 4.22
C PHE A 177 -1.87 4.49 5.51
N ILE A 178 -0.68 3.94 5.76
CA ILE A 178 0.02 4.03 7.04
C ILE A 178 1.41 4.61 6.82
N ALA A 179 1.66 5.79 7.40
CA ALA A 179 2.99 6.36 7.42
C ALA A 179 3.67 6.06 8.77
N LEU A 180 4.65 5.18 8.75
CA LEU A 180 5.35 4.72 9.95
C LEU A 180 6.20 5.81 10.59
N GLY A 181 6.79 6.71 9.78
CA GLY A 181 7.85 7.60 10.26
C GLY A 181 9.07 6.80 10.71
N ASP A 182 9.59 7.11 11.88
CA ASP A 182 10.83 6.52 12.40
C ASP A 182 10.66 5.10 12.97
N SER A 183 9.43 4.55 12.96
CA SER A 183 9.11 3.16 13.39
C SER A 183 9.63 2.82 14.78
N LEU A 184 9.37 3.70 15.77
CA LEU A 184 9.92 3.54 17.12
C LEU A 184 9.39 2.31 17.87
N ASP A 185 8.10 1.97 17.66
CA ASP A 185 7.41 0.85 18.30
C ASP A 185 6.67 -0.01 17.26
N ILE A 186 5.64 0.55 16.60
CA ILE A 186 4.92 -0.17 15.55
C ILE A 186 5.77 -0.19 14.29
N ASP A 187 6.05 -1.39 13.79
CA ASP A 187 6.89 -1.59 12.63
C ASP A 187 6.15 -2.41 11.54
N VAL A 188 6.78 -2.52 10.37
CA VAL A 188 6.26 -3.18 9.16
C VAL A 188 5.80 -4.61 9.43
N ASP A 189 6.54 -5.39 10.22
CA ASP A 189 6.24 -6.80 10.47
C ASP A 189 4.88 -7.01 11.13
N GLU A 190 4.54 -6.19 12.13
CA GLU A 190 3.25 -6.29 12.81
C GLU A 190 2.09 -5.88 11.91
N LEU A 191 2.30 -4.84 11.09
CA LEU A 191 1.29 -4.40 10.12
C LEU A 191 1.08 -5.42 9.00
N LEU A 192 2.14 -6.10 8.55
CA LEU A 192 2.03 -7.21 7.59
C LEU A 192 1.18 -8.35 8.14
N ASP A 193 1.42 -8.75 9.39
CA ASP A 193 0.63 -9.81 10.05
C ASP A 193 -0.86 -9.43 10.18
N TYR A 194 -1.16 -8.16 10.46
CA TYR A 194 -2.53 -7.67 10.53
C TYR A 194 -3.19 -7.63 9.16
N LEU A 195 -2.54 -6.99 8.18
CA LEU A 195 -3.09 -6.75 6.85
C LEU A 195 -3.22 -8.05 6.02
N ALA A 196 -2.37 -9.04 6.28
CA ALA A 196 -2.49 -10.35 5.65
C ALA A 196 -3.84 -11.03 5.90
N ARG A 197 -4.48 -10.72 7.03
CA ARG A 197 -5.78 -11.28 7.45
C ARG A 197 -6.96 -10.33 7.21
N ASP A 198 -6.69 -9.06 6.91
CA ASP A 198 -7.75 -8.09 6.69
C ASP A 198 -8.50 -8.35 5.39
N SER A 199 -9.83 -8.54 5.48
CA SER A 199 -10.69 -8.86 4.33
C SER A 199 -10.87 -7.72 3.33
N LYS A 200 -10.56 -6.47 3.72
CA LYS A 200 -10.66 -5.29 2.86
C LYS A 200 -9.39 -5.05 2.05
N THR A 201 -8.28 -5.71 2.41
CA THR A 201 -6.99 -5.59 1.73
C THR A 201 -6.78 -6.75 0.76
N SER A 202 -6.49 -6.46 -0.52
CA SER A 202 -6.15 -7.45 -1.55
C SER A 202 -4.67 -7.50 -1.87
N ALA A 203 -3.95 -6.38 -1.74
CA ALA A 203 -2.52 -6.28 -1.97
C ALA A 203 -1.89 -5.29 -1.00
N ILE A 204 -0.61 -5.47 -0.70
CA ILE A 204 0.15 -4.64 0.23
C ILE A 204 1.34 -4.02 -0.52
N LEU A 205 1.51 -2.72 -0.36
CA LEU A 205 2.57 -1.94 -0.96
C LEU A 205 3.47 -1.40 0.15
N LEU A 206 4.76 -1.58 0.02
CA LEU A 206 5.76 -1.17 1.00
C LEU A 206 6.74 -0.19 0.39
N TYR A 207 7.00 0.90 1.07
CA TYR A 207 8.18 1.74 0.85
C TYR A 207 9.07 1.66 2.09
N LEU A 208 10.28 1.11 1.92
CA LEU A 208 11.20 0.82 3.00
C LEU A 208 12.54 1.52 2.81
N GLU A 209 13.07 2.07 3.90
CA GLU A 209 14.41 2.66 3.98
C GLU A 209 15.34 1.80 4.82
N GLN A 210 14.84 1.30 5.94
CA GLN A 210 15.60 0.42 6.86
C GLN A 210 14.64 -0.52 7.61
N LEU A 211 15.20 -1.55 8.23
CA LEU A 211 14.48 -2.46 9.12
C LEU A 211 15.13 -2.44 10.49
N SER A 212 14.31 -2.41 11.52
CA SER A 212 14.75 -2.59 12.90
C SER A 212 15.10 -4.06 13.20
N ASP A 213 14.31 -5.00 12.68
CA ASP A 213 14.51 -6.45 12.82
C ASP A 213 14.22 -7.19 11.50
N ALA A 214 15.31 -7.49 10.77
CA ALA A 214 15.20 -8.20 9.49
C ALA A 214 14.63 -9.62 9.61
N ARG A 215 14.84 -10.31 10.74
CA ARG A 215 14.32 -11.68 10.94
C ARG A 215 12.80 -11.66 11.12
N ARG A 216 12.31 -10.75 11.94
CA ARG A 216 10.87 -10.55 12.15
C ARG A 216 10.18 -10.15 10.85
N PHE A 217 10.77 -9.19 10.13
CA PHE A 217 10.26 -8.77 8.82
C PHE A 217 10.14 -9.93 7.84
N VAL A 218 11.21 -10.71 7.61
CA VAL A 218 11.20 -11.83 6.68
C VAL A 218 10.16 -12.89 7.09
N SER A 219 10.01 -13.16 8.37
CA SER A 219 9.01 -14.11 8.90
C SER A 219 7.58 -13.63 8.62
N ALA A 220 7.26 -12.39 8.97
CA ALA A 220 5.93 -11.80 8.74
C ALA A 220 5.63 -11.66 7.26
N ALA A 221 6.59 -11.16 6.47
CA ALA A 221 6.47 -10.99 5.03
C ALA A 221 6.21 -12.32 4.31
N ARG A 222 6.93 -13.39 4.68
CA ARG A 222 6.73 -14.73 4.14
C ARG A 222 5.36 -15.32 4.49
N SER A 223 4.88 -15.04 5.68
CA SER A 223 3.54 -15.46 6.10
C SER A 223 2.46 -14.70 5.31
N ALA A 224 2.63 -13.39 5.18
CA ALA A 224 1.68 -12.51 4.51
C ALA A 224 1.62 -12.74 2.98
N SER A 225 2.77 -12.96 2.33
CA SER A 225 2.88 -13.16 0.88
C SER A 225 2.17 -14.42 0.37
N ARG A 226 1.93 -15.41 1.23
CA ARG A 226 1.13 -16.59 0.89
C ARG A 226 -0.36 -16.28 0.70
N ASN A 227 -0.82 -15.19 1.29
CA ASN A 227 -2.23 -14.82 1.26
C ASN A 227 -2.50 -13.65 0.31
N LYS A 228 -1.52 -12.75 0.14
CA LYS A 228 -1.69 -11.51 -0.63
C LYS A 228 -0.39 -11.13 -1.33
N PRO A 229 -0.45 -10.61 -2.56
CA PRO A 229 0.72 -10.05 -3.21
C PRO A 229 1.25 -8.85 -2.42
N ILE A 230 2.57 -8.81 -2.24
CA ILE A 230 3.27 -7.73 -1.55
C ILE A 230 4.33 -7.18 -2.47
N LEU A 231 4.23 -5.89 -2.78
CA LEU A 231 5.21 -5.16 -3.57
C LEU A 231 6.07 -4.29 -2.65
N VAL A 232 7.36 -4.20 -2.95
CA VAL A 232 8.27 -3.42 -2.13
C VAL A 232 9.20 -2.55 -2.97
N ILE A 233 9.24 -1.26 -2.68
CA ILE A 233 10.34 -0.37 -3.05
C ILE A 233 11.29 -0.30 -1.86
N LYS A 234 12.55 -0.62 -2.08
CA LYS A 234 13.64 -0.42 -1.11
C LYS A 234 14.56 0.68 -1.62
N SER A 235 14.55 1.81 -0.95
CA SER A 235 15.47 2.93 -1.22
C SER A 235 16.85 2.72 -0.58
N GLY A 236 17.82 3.58 -0.90
CA GLY A 236 19.17 3.46 -0.37
C GLY A 236 19.99 2.34 -1.03
N ARG A 237 19.91 2.19 -2.34
CA ARG A 237 20.69 1.20 -3.12
C ARG A 237 22.12 1.67 -3.39
N SER A 238 22.28 2.93 -3.77
CA SER A 238 23.61 3.50 -4.04
C SER A 238 24.27 4.03 -2.77
N PRO A 239 25.62 4.09 -2.72
CA PRO A 239 26.33 4.66 -1.58
C PRO A 239 25.92 6.11 -1.27
N ALA A 240 25.58 6.91 -2.27
CA ALA A 240 25.10 8.27 -2.08
C ALA A 240 23.72 8.30 -1.40
N ALA A 241 22.79 7.46 -1.84
CA ALA A 241 21.46 7.34 -1.25
C ALA A 241 21.54 6.76 0.19
N GLN A 242 22.44 5.82 0.45
CA GLN A 242 22.65 5.27 1.79
C GLN A 242 23.14 6.35 2.77
N ARG A 243 24.07 7.22 2.34
CA ARG A 243 24.51 8.36 3.17
C ARG A 243 23.37 9.36 3.43
N LEU A 244 22.53 9.66 2.41
CA LEU A 244 21.41 10.56 2.56
C LEU A 244 20.37 10.04 3.58
N LEU A 245 20.13 8.74 3.57
CA LEU A 245 19.15 8.08 4.45
C LEU A 245 19.75 7.57 5.77
N ASN A 246 21.04 7.82 6.01
CA ASN A 246 21.77 7.28 7.18
C ASN A 246 21.60 5.76 7.35
N THR A 247 21.59 5.01 6.25
CA THR A 247 21.43 3.55 6.26
C THR A 247 22.76 2.83 6.10
N THR A 248 22.82 1.56 6.49
CA THR A 248 24.04 0.76 6.42
C THR A 248 24.48 0.50 4.98
N ALA A 249 25.76 0.76 4.69
CA ALA A 249 26.33 0.56 3.37
C ALA A 249 26.41 -0.93 2.98
N GLY A 250 26.31 -1.22 1.66
CA GLY A 250 26.57 -2.56 1.11
C GLY A 250 25.49 -3.61 1.33
N MET A 251 24.35 -3.29 1.93
CA MET A 251 23.32 -4.26 2.32
C MET A 251 22.30 -4.59 1.20
N ASP A 252 22.36 -3.93 0.03
CA ASP A 252 21.33 -4.10 -1.00
C ASP A 252 21.20 -5.54 -1.54
N PRO A 253 22.28 -6.31 -1.77
CA PRO A 253 22.17 -7.72 -2.16
C PRO A 253 21.51 -8.60 -1.10
N ALA A 254 21.75 -8.32 0.19
CA ALA A 254 21.11 -9.03 1.29
C ALA A 254 19.60 -8.71 1.35
N TRP A 255 19.24 -7.46 1.08
CA TRP A 255 17.84 -7.05 0.95
C TRP A 255 17.14 -7.77 -0.19
N ASP A 256 17.78 -7.84 -1.36
CA ASP A 256 17.21 -8.51 -2.52
C ASP A 256 16.95 -9.98 -2.25
N ALA A 257 17.93 -10.67 -1.68
CA ALA A 257 17.79 -12.06 -1.26
C ALA A 257 16.68 -12.25 -0.21
N ALA A 258 16.55 -11.35 0.76
CA ALA A 258 15.52 -11.41 1.80
C ALA A 258 14.12 -11.21 1.23
N ILE A 259 13.94 -10.23 0.33
CA ILE A 259 12.68 -9.93 -0.35
C ILE A 259 12.23 -11.13 -1.21
N GLN A 260 13.14 -11.69 -2.03
CA GLN A 260 12.85 -12.85 -2.86
C GLN A 260 12.50 -14.09 -2.02
N ARG A 261 13.27 -14.37 -0.96
CA ARG A 261 13.00 -15.51 -0.04
C ARG A 261 11.69 -15.37 0.72
N ALA A 262 11.25 -14.16 0.98
CA ALA A 262 9.96 -13.89 1.60
C ALA A 262 8.78 -13.95 0.60
N GLY A 263 9.05 -14.10 -0.71
CA GLY A 263 8.02 -14.16 -1.75
C GLY A 263 7.40 -12.80 -2.08
N LEU A 264 8.15 -11.71 -1.88
CA LEU A 264 7.73 -10.36 -2.22
C LEU A 264 8.25 -10.00 -3.62
N LEU A 265 7.50 -9.11 -4.29
CA LEU A 265 7.94 -8.51 -5.55
C LEU A 265 8.68 -7.20 -5.27
N ARG A 266 9.99 -7.18 -5.53
CA ARG A 266 10.76 -5.93 -5.50
C ARG A 266 10.53 -5.16 -6.80
N VAL A 267 10.09 -3.91 -6.68
CA VAL A 267 10.00 -2.96 -7.79
C VAL A 267 11.10 -1.90 -7.65
N GLN A 268 11.56 -1.39 -8.79
CA GLN A 268 12.79 -0.58 -8.83
C GLN A 268 12.51 0.89 -8.55
N ASP A 269 11.34 1.36 -8.98
CA ASP A 269 10.95 2.76 -8.91
C ASP A 269 9.42 2.91 -8.73
N THR A 270 8.99 4.15 -8.62
CA THR A 270 7.58 4.48 -8.46
C THR A 270 6.74 4.17 -9.70
N HIS A 271 7.33 4.21 -10.91
CA HIS A 271 6.62 3.87 -12.14
C HIS A 271 6.28 2.37 -12.20
N GLU A 272 7.25 1.51 -11.89
CA GLU A 272 7.00 0.07 -11.75
C GLU A 272 5.98 -0.23 -10.63
N LEU A 273 6.07 0.48 -9.50
CA LEU A 273 5.10 0.34 -8.41
C LEU A 273 3.70 0.66 -8.91
N PHE A 274 3.54 1.78 -9.60
CA PHE A 274 2.24 2.23 -10.08
C PHE A 274 1.65 1.28 -11.12
N SER A 275 2.45 0.83 -12.08
CA SER A 275 2.02 -0.15 -13.09
C SER A 275 1.59 -1.48 -12.45
N ALA A 276 2.35 -1.96 -11.48
CA ALA A 276 2.00 -3.18 -10.74
C ALA A 276 0.74 -3.01 -9.91
N VAL A 277 0.54 -1.86 -9.26
CA VAL A 277 -0.66 -1.53 -8.49
C VAL A 277 -1.88 -1.47 -9.40
N GLU A 278 -1.78 -0.82 -10.54
CA GLU A 278 -2.86 -0.72 -11.54
C GLU A 278 -3.27 -2.13 -12.01
N THR A 279 -2.29 -2.97 -12.34
CA THR A 279 -2.52 -4.37 -12.69
C THR A 279 -3.23 -5.12 -11.55
N LEU A 280 -2.72 -5.06 -10.32
CA LEU A 280 -3.29 -5.76 -9.17
C LEU A 280 -4.68 -5.26 -8.77
N SER A 281 -5.01 -4.00 -9.06
CA SER A 281 -6.35 -3.45 -8.76
C SER A 281 -7.45 -4.01 -9.66
N HIS A 282 -7.09 -4.43 -10.88
CA HIS A 282 -8.02 -4.93 -11.89
C HIS A 282 -7.95 -6.45 -12.09
N MET A 283 -6.83 -7.09 -11.73
CA MET A 283 -6.66 -8.52 -11.87
C MET A 283 -7.16 -9.31 -10.66
N ARG A 284 -7.69 -10.50 -10.92
CA ARG A 284 -7.92 -11.51 -9.89
C ARG A 284 -6.59 -12.22 -9.57
N PRO A 285 -6.39 -12.71 -8.33
CA PRO A 285 -5.22 -13.51 -8.00
C PRO A 285 -5.09 -14.70 -8.95
N LEU A 286 -3.92 -14.84 -9.55
CA LEU A 286 -3.62 -15.97 -10.44
C LEU A 286 -3.54 -17.28 -9.61
N ARG A 287 -4.00 -18.38 -10.19
CA ARG A 287 -3.95 -19.71 -9.57
C ARG A 287 -2.70 -20.50 -9.95
N GLY A 288 -1.93 -20.01 -10.90
CA GLY A 288 -0.70 -20.61 -11.41
C GLY A 288 0.17 -19.59 -12.15
N ASP A 289 1.21 -20.07 -12.84
CA ASP A 289 2.25 -19.25 -13.45
C ASP A 289 2.38 -19.42 -14.98
N ARG A 290 1.44 -20.14 -15.61
CA ARG A 290 1.47 -20.41 -17.06
C ARG A 290 0.76 -19.29 -17.82
N LEU A 291 1.51 -18.55 -18.65
CA LEU A 291 1.01 -17.43 -19.43
C LEU A 291 0.73 -17.83 -20.88
N MET A 292 -0.46 -17.52 -21.38
CA MET A 292 -0.80 -17.50 -22.80
C MET A 292 -0.75 -16.06 -23.32
N ILE A 293 -0.14 -15.82 -24.48
CA ILE A 293 -0.03 -14.51 -25.10
C ILE A 293 -0.69 -14.55 -26.48
N ILE A 294 -1.57 -13.60 -26.75
CA ILE A 294 -2.16 -13.34 -28.07
C ILE A 294 -1.71 -11.95 -28.52
N SER A 295 -1.32 -11.82 -29.77
CA SER A 295 -0.94 -10.53 -30.37
C SER A 295 -1.32 -10.49 -31.86
N ASN A 296 -1.60 -9.30 -32.39
CA ASN A 296 -1.66 -9.08 -33.83
C ASN A 296 -0.36 -8.49 -34.39
N GLY A 297 0.77 -8.96 -33.87
CA GLY A 297 2.09 -8.55 -34.34
C GLY A 297 3.20 -9.23 -33.55
N ALA A 298 4.23 -9.69 -34.23
CA ALA A 298 5.36 -10.41 -33.63
C ALA A 298 6.19 -9.51 -32.68
N ALA A 299 6.38 -8.24 -33.02
CA ALA A 299 7.27 -7.35 -32.27
C ALA A 299 6.73 -7.04 -30.83
N PRO A 300 5.45 -6.69 -30.63
CA PRO A 300 4.89 -6.54 -29.27
C PRO A 300 4.93 -7.85 -28.47
N ALA A 301 4.68 -9.01 -29.12
CA ALA A 301 4.79 -10.30 -28.48
C ALA A 301 6.23 -10.61 -28.03
N ALA A 302 7.23 -10.25 -28.86
CA ALA A 302 8.63 -10.43 -28.50
C ALA A 302 9.04 -9.60 -27.28
N LEU A 303 8.57 -8.35 -27.17
CA LEU A 303 8.80 -7.52 -25.98
C LEU A 303 8.17 -8.14 -24.71
N ALA A 304 6.99 -8.73 -24.85
CA ALA A 304 6.34 -9.43 -23.74
C ALA A 304 7.13 -10.68 -23.34
N LEU A 305 7.67 -11.43 -24.31
CA LEU A 305 8.54 -12.58 -24.05
C LEU A 305 9.82 -12.20 -23.32
N ASP A 306 10.49 -11.13 -23.75
CA ASP A 306 11.71 -10.64 -23.11
C ASP A 306 11.45 -10.23 -21.66
N ALA A 307 10.32 -9.56 -21.41
CA ALA A 307 9.88 -9.21 -20.06
C ALA A 307 9.56 -10.46 -19.22
N LEU A 308 8.89 -11.45 -19.77
CA LEU A 308 8.57 -12.71 -19.10
C LEU A 308 9.86 -13.49 -18.76
N TRP A 309 10.77 -13.60 -19.73
CA TRP A 309 12.05 -14.29 -19.54
C TRP A 309 12.91 -13.63 -18.47
N SER A 310 13.01 -12.30 -18.48
CA SER A 310 13.80 -11.55 -17.48
C SER A 310 13.30 -11.74 -16.03
N ARG A 311 12.06 -12.16 -15.88
CA ARG A 311 11.40 -12.44 -14.59
C ARG A 311 11.25 -13.94 -14.28
N ASN A 312 11.89 -14.83 -15.08
CA ASN A 312 11.75 -16.28 -14.98
C ASN A 312 10.29 -16.78 -15.05
N GLY A 313 9.44 -16.08 -15.80
CA GLY A 313 8.06 -16.48 -16.01
C GLY A 313 7.95 -17.67 -16.99
N LYS A 314 6.79 -18.30 -17.04
CA LYS A 314 6.55 -19.50 -17.83
C LYS A 314 5.47 -19.27 -18.87
N LEU A 315 5.74 -19.71 -20.11
CA LEU A 315 4.72 -19.83 -21.13
C LEU A 315 3.90 -21.09 -20.92
N ALA A 316 2.59 -20.97 -21.19
CA ALA A 316 1.70 -22.12 -21.29
C ALA A 316 2.01 -22.96 -22.53
N THR A 317 1.86 -24.26 -22.43
CA THR A 317 1.85 -25.19 -23.57
C THR A 317 0.40 -25.53 -23.88
N LEU A 318 -0.04 -25.32 -25.12
CA LEU A 318 -1.39 -25.62 -25.55
C LEU A 318 -1.53 -27.13 -25.78
N SER A 319 -2.68 -27.69 -25.39
CA SER A 319 -3.07 -29.06 -25.71
C SER A 319 -3.37 -29.23 -27.20
N GLU A 320 -3.22 -30.45 -27.74
CA GLU A 320 -3.52 -30.73 -29.14
C GLU A 320 -4.99 -30.42 -29.48
N GLU A 321 -5.91 -30.64 -28.54
CA GLU A 321 -7.31 -30.27 -28.69
C GLU A 321 -7.50 -28.77 -28.89
N THR A 322 -6.85 -27.94 -28.06
CA THR A 322 -6.89 -26.47 -28.20
C THR A 322 -6.22 -26.04 -29.51
N CYS A 323 -5.08 -26.62 -29.85
CA CYS A 323 -4.39 -26.34 -31.11
C CYS A 323 -5.29 -26.66 -32.32
N GLN A 324 -6.00 -27.78 -32.29
CA GLN A 324 -6.88 -28.15 -33.41
C GLN A 324 -8.07 -27.20 -33.56
N LYS A 325 -8.72 -26.84 -32.46
CA LYS A 325 -9.78 -25.83 -32.46
C LYS A 325 -9.32 -24.48 -33.03
N LEU A 326 -8.13 -24.06 -32.67
CA LEU A 326 -7.56 -22.81 -33.19
C LEU A 326 -7.22 -22.90 -34.68
N ARG A 327 -6.71 -24.05 -35.17
CA ARG A 327 -6.47 -24.29 -36.61
C ARG A 327 -7.77 -24.21 -37.42
N ASP A 328 -8.85 -24.76 -36.88
CA ASP A 328 -10.15 -24.81 -37.57
C ASP A 328 -10.83 -23.44 -37.59
N ALA A 329 -10.55 -22.58 -36.62
CA ALA A 329 -11.19 -21.27 -36.46
C ALA A 329 -10.43 -20.11 -37.09
N LEU A 330 -9.11 -20.24 -37.29
CA LEU A 330 -8.22 -19.18 -37.75
C LEU A 330 -7.76 -19.43 -39.21
N PRO A 331 -7.40 -18.37 -39.93
CA PRO A 331 -6.84 -18.50 -41.28
C PRO A 331 -5.61 -19.41 -41.29
N GLY A 332 -5.48 -20.23 -42.33
CA GLY A 332 -4.41 -21.24 -42.44
C GLY A 332 -2.96 -20.70 -42.47
N HIS A 333 -2.77 -19.41 -42.60
CA HIS A 333 -1.47 -18.75 -42.50
C HIS A 333 -1.07 -18.40 -41.07
N VAL A 334 -2.00 -18.51 -40.10
CA VAL A 334 -1.71 -18.26 -38.67
C VAL A 334 -1.08 -19.50 -38.06
N ALA A 335 0.18 -19.38 -37.62
CA ALA A 335 0.89 -20.45 -36.92
C ALA A 335 0.36 -20.58 -35.49
N ILE A 336 -0.13 -21.76 -35.13
CA ILE A 336 -0.63 -22.02 -33.77
C ILE A 336 0.55 -22.29 -32.84
N SER A 337 0.82 -21.34 -31.97
CA SER A 337 1.92 -21.38 -30.98
C SER A 337 1.59 -20.49 -29.79
N ASN A 338 2.44 -20.47 -28.79
CA ASN A 338 2.39 -19.47 -27.73
C ASN A 338 3.75 -18.72 -27.71
N PRO A 339 3.80 -17.41 -28.01
CA PRO A 339 2.68 -16.52 -28.38
C PRO A 339 1.93 -16.91 -29.63
N LEU A 340 0.61 -16.63 -29.65
CA LEU A 340 -0.22 -16.74 -30.85
C LEU A 340 -0.21 -15.40 -31.57
N ASP A 341 0.48 -15.33 -32.72
CA ASP A 341 0.51 -14.15 -33.57
C ASP A 341 -0.61 -14.24 -34.63
N LEU A 342 -1.67 -13.47 -34.40
CA LEU A 342 -2.82 -13.38 -35.29
C LEU A 342 -2.52 -12.59 -36.59
N ARG A 343 -1.35 -11.97 -36.66
CA ARG A 343 -0.87 -11.12 -37.77
C ARG A 343 -1.54 -9.74 -37.77
N ASP A 344 -0.95 -8.82 -38.51
CA ASP A 344 -1.35 -7.40 -38.60
C ASP A 344 -2.65 -7.15 -39.38
N ASP A 345 -3.12 -8.14 -40.11
CA ASP A 345 -4.39 -8.17 -40.82
C ASP A 345 -5.55 -8.78 -40.01
N ALA A 346 -5.30 -9.16 -38.73
CA ALA A 346 -6.31 -9.75 -37.86
C ALA A 346 -7.47 -8.78 -37.61
N SER A 347 -8.68 -9.27 -37.88
CA SER A 347 -9.92 -8.56 -37.54
C SER A 347 -10.32 -8.77 -36.08
N SER A 348 -11.24 -7.93 -35.57
CA SER A 348 -11.87 -8.12 -34.26
C SER A 348 -12.52 -9.50 -34.11
N GLU A 349 -13.05 -10.08 -35.20
CA GLU A 349 -13.66 -11.43 -35.22
C GLU A 349 -12.62 -12.52 -34.93
N HIS A 350 -11.38 -12.38 -35.41
CA HIS A 350 -10.31 -13.33 -35.12
C HIS A 350 -9.95 -13.32 -33.62
N TYR A 351 -9.94 -12.16 -32.98
CA TYR A 351 -9.75 -12.06 -31.52
C TYR A 351 -10.90 -12.73 -30.75
N VAL A 352 -12.15 -12.46 -31.13
CA VAL A 352 -13.33 -13.04 -30.45
C VAL A 352 -13.30 -14.57 -30.54
N LYS A 353 -13.07 -15.13 -31.74
CA LYS A 353 -12.98 -16.60 -31.90
C LYS A 353 -11.83 -17.22 -31.10
N THR A 354 -10.68 -16.56 -31.13
CA THR A 354 -9.50 -17.01 -30.36
C THR A 354 -9.77 -16.99 -28.86
N LEU A 355 -10.35 -15.89 -28.37
CA LEU A 355 -10.67 -15.72 -26.94
C LEU A 355 -11.71 -16.77 -26.51
N ASP A 356 -12.74 -17.00 -27.29
CA ASP A 356 -13.79 -17.99 -26.97
C ASP A 356 -13.17 -19.40 -26.81
N ILE A 357 -12.31 -19.82 -27.73
CA ILE A 357 -11.63 -21.12 -27.65
C ILE A 357 -10.72 -21.20 -26.42
N LEU A 358 -9.90 -20.16 -26.20
CA LEU A 358 -8.92 -20.18 -25.13
C LEU A 358 -9.57 -20.08 -23.74
N LEU A 359 -10.61 -19.27 -23.57
CA LEU A 359 -11.32 -19.14 -22.29
C LEU A 359 -12.01 -20.43 -21.84
N HIS A 360 -12.30 -21.35 -22.76
CA HIS A 360 -12.80 -22.68 -22.46
C HIS A 360 -11.73 -23.75 -22.25
N SER A 361 -10.45 -23.40 -22.46
CA SER A 361 -9.32 -24.30 -22.19
C SER A 361 -8.81 -24.19 -20.75
N GLN A 362 -8.08 -25.20 -20.29
CA GLN A 362 -7.39 -25.20 -19.00
C GLN A 362 -5.87 -25.23 -19.15
N ASP A 363 -5.37 -24.85 -20.32
CA ASP A 363 -3.96 -24.97 -20.66
C ASP A 363 -3.10 -23.89 -19.98
N PHE A 364 -3.71 -22.78 -19.53
CA PHE A 364 -3.02 -21.64 -18.94
C PHE A 364 -3.73 -21.09 -17.70
N ASP A 365 -3.02 -20.28 -16.94
CA ASP A 365 -3.51 -19.64 -15.70
C ASP A 365 -3.74 -18.14 -15.88
N ALA A 366 -3.07 -17.55 -16.89
CA ALA A 366 -3.22 -16.15 -17.26
C ALA A 366 -3.21 -15.99 -18.78
N LEU A 367 -3.99 -15.04 -19.29
CA LEU A 367 -4.02 -14.64 -20.69
C LEU A 367 -3.62 -13.18 -20.82
N MET A 368 -2.66 -12.90 -21.70
CA MET A 368 -2.24 -11.56 -22.09
C MET A 368 -2.67 -11.32 -23.54
N VAL A 369 -3.50 -10.31 -23.75
CA VAL A 369 -3.95 -9.90 -25.08
C VAL A 369 -3.27 -8.60 -25.43
N ILE A 370 -2.50 -8.61 -26.51
CA ILE A 370 -1.82 -7.44 -27.07
C ILE A 370 -2.51 -7.07 -28.38
N HIS A 371 -3.02 -5.85 -28.43
CA HIS A 371 -3.68 -5.33 -29.62
C HIS A 371 -2.96 -4.08 -30.11
N SER A 372 -2.42 -4.16 -31.34
CA SER A 372 -1.90 -3.00 -32.07
C SER A 372 -2.99 -2.51 -33.03
N PRO A 373 -3.53 -1.28 -32.85
CA PRO A 373 -4.60 -0.77 -33.69
C PRO A 373 -4.20 -0.75 -35.16
N SER A 374 -5.08 -1.26 -36.02
CA SER A 374 -4.90 -1.27 -37.48
C SER A 374 -6.18 -0.80 -38.16
N ALA A 375 -6.15 -0.59 -39.46
CA ALA A 375 -7.33 -0.26 -40.26
C ALA A 375 -8.35 -1.43 -40.27
N ALA A 376 -7.87 -2.68 -40.12
CA ALA A 376 -8.74 -3.87 -40.07
C ALA A 376 -9.33 -4.12 -38.66
N ALA A 377 -8.67 -3.61 -37.62
CA ALA A 377 -9.12 -3.75 -36.23
C ALA A 377 -8.86 -2.44 -35.46
N PRO A 378 -9.76 -1.47 -35.51
CA PRO A 378 -9.68 -0.25 -34.72
C PRO A 378 -9.78 -0.56 -33.21
N ALA A 379 -9.05 0.20 -32.38
CA ALA A 379 -9.00 -0.05 -30.93
C ALA A 379 -10.37 -0.06 -30.24
N THR A 380 -11.27 0.81 -30.65
CA THR A 380 -12.62 0.93 -30.08
C THR A 380 -13.48 -0.30 -30.35
N GLU A 381 -13.37 -0.88 -31.56
CA GLU A 381 -14.14 -2.06 -31.97
C GLU A 381 -13.58 -3.33 -31.31
N SER A 382 -12.25 -3.41 -31.17
CA SER A 382 -11.60 -4.56 -30.54
C SER A 382 -11.75 -4.59 -29.01
N ALA A 383 -12.11 -3.46 -28.39
CA ALA A 383 -12.32 -3.35 -26.95
C ALA A 383 -13.77 -3.67 -26.50
N GLN A 384 -14.71 -3.68 -27.43
CA GLN A 384 -16.12 -4.08 -27.22
C GLN A 384 -16.29 -5.59 -27.33
#